data_3b1cbc810f24f60347b1bf9d58155ab9
#
_entry.id   3b1cbc810f24f60347b1bf9d58155ab9
#
_cell.length_a   1.000
_cell.length_b   1.000
_cell.length_c   1.000
_cell.angle_alpha   90.00
_cell.angle_beta   90.00
_cell.angle_gamma   90.00
#
_symmetry.space_group_name_H-M   'P 1'
#
loop_
_entity.id
_entity.type
_entity.pdbx_description
1 polymer ?
#
loop_
_entity_poly.entity_id
_entity_poly.type
_entity_poly.pdbx_seq_one_letter_code
_entity_poly.pdbx_strand_id
1 'polypeptide(L)'
;MRRIEVPLVFSVLPALLLGLLAVRLSFGQDVKPGRFLYDHGGIVRGDEEKREIALIFTGHEFADGGTLIRSILKRKRARAGFFFTGDFYRKPANTSLIKGLSEDGHYLGPHSDRHLLYCAWENRDQLLVTKDEFTSDILRNYETMGAFGIAKENAPYFIPPYEWYNETIVGWAKELGLVLFNFSPGTLSNADYTTPDMSNYRSSVRIYQSVIDFEKTDPHSLNGFILLVHIGTHPDRTDKFYRRLDELLTELERRGYRFIGIDDLLKDRP
;
A
#
# COMPACT_ATOMS: atom_id res chain seq x y z
N MET A 1 81.75 -58.77 -9.42
CA MET A 1 80.72 -57.93 -8.76
C MET A 1 81.30 -56.53 -8.67
N ARG A 2 80.95 -55.65 -9.58
CA ARG A 2 81.41 -54.25 -9.63
C ARG A 2 80.23 -53.35 -9.33
N ARG A 3 80.31 -52.51 -8.27
CA ARG A 3 79.40 -51.42 -7.96
C ARG A 3 79.65 -50.27 -8.92
N ILE A 4 78.63 -49.77 -9.56
CA ILE A 4 78.66 -48.55 -10.37
C ILE A 4 78.07 -47.45 -9.53
N GLU A 5 78.86 -46.45 -9.19
CA GLU A 5 78.39 -45.20 -8.53
C GLU A 5 77.96 -44.24 -9.63
N VAL A 6 76.77 -43.64 -9.47
CA VAL A 6 76.23 -42.60 -10.35
C VAL A 6 76.34 -41.29 -9.60
N PRO A 7 76.90 -40.21 -10.15
CA PRO A 7 77.05 -38.95 -9.47
C PRO A 7 75.71 -38.16 -9.50
N LEU A 8 75.36 -37.57 -8.35
CA LEU A 8 74.24 -36.65 -8.16
C LEU A 8 74.56 -35.29 -8.81
N VAL A 9 73.86 -34.93 -9.85
CA VAL A 9 73.90 -33.57 -10.43
C VAL A 9 72.81 -32.70 -9.77
N PHE A 10 73.27 -31.73 -8.97
CA PHE A 10 72.40 -30.69 -8.44
C PHE A 10 72.04 -29.71 -9.57
N SER A 11 70.77 -29.70 -10.01
CA SER A 11 70.21 -28.69 -10.88
C SER A 11 69.51 -27.66 -10.05
N VAL A 12 70.02 -26.44 -10.03
CA VAL A 12 69.41 -25.28 -9.39
C VAL A 12 68.42 -24.67 -10.39
N LEU A 13 67.16 -24.87 -10.17
CA LEU A 13 66.11 -24.10 -10.89
C LEU A 13 65.85 -22.77 -10.20
N PRO A 14 65.79 -21.63 -10.91
CA PRO A 14 65.37 -20.37 -10.34
C PRO A 14 63.86 -20.35 -10.13
N ALA A 15 63.38 -20.02 -8.91
CA ALA A 15 62.01 -19.83 -8.57
C ALA A 15 61.45 -18.53 -9.25
N LEU A 16 60.65 -18.70 -10.30
CA LEU A 16 59.88 -17.64 -10.85
C LEU A 16 58.68 -17.41 -9.91
N LEU A 17 58.70 -16.32 -9.14
CA LEU A 17 57.55 -15.81 -8.39
C LEU A 17 56.53 -15.22 -9.40
N LEU A 18 55.55 -16.01 -9.81
CA LEU A 18 54.34 -15.51 -10.45
C LEU A 18 53.46 -14.87 -9.36
N GLY A 19 53.50 -13.55 -9.29
CA GLY A 19 52.52 -12.75 -8.52
C GLY A 19 51.14 -12.92 -9.12
N LEU A 20 50.32 -13.80 -8.57
CA LEU A 20 48.87 -13.83 -8.82
C LEU A 20 48.25 -12.57 -8.24
N LEU A 21 48.08 -11.55 -9.09
CA LEU A 21 47.24 -10.39 -8.80
C LEU A 21 45.78 -10.89 -8.76
N ALA A 22 45.29 -11.25 -7.58
CA ALA A 22 43.88 -11.56 -7.37
C ALA A 22 43.11 -10.26 -7.52
N VAL A 23 42.63 -9.99 -8.74
CA VAL A 23 41.58 -8.99 -8.97
C VAL A 23 40.33 -9.48 -8.24
N ARG A 24 40.13 -9.00 -7.03
CA ARG A 24 38.84 -9.11 -6.35
C ARG A 24 37.84 -8.23 -7.15
N LEU A 25 37.14 -8.86 -8.07
CA LEU A 25 35.90 -8.32 -8.59
C LEU A 25 34.89 -8.27 -7.43
N SER A 26 34.85 -7.15 -6.73
CA SER A 26 33.78 -6.82 -5.80
C SER A 26 32.49 -6.61 -6.61
N PHE A 27 31.80 -7.69 -6.96
CA PHE A 27 30.39 -7.66 -7.26
C PHE A 27 29.64 -7.72 -5.95
N GLY A 28 29.77 -6.65 -5.17
CA GLY A 28 28.89 -6.32 -4.07
C GLY A 28 28.13 -5.07 -4.45
N GLN A 29 27.14 -5.20 -5.32
CA GLN A 29 26.03 -4.27 -5.24
C GLN A 29 25.35 -4.63 -3.92
N ASP A 30 25.49 -3.76 -2.92
CA ASP A 30 24.56 -3.68 -1.81
C ASP A 30 23.19 -3.37 -2.45
N VAL A 31 22.47 -4.41 -2.82
CA VAL A 31 21.03 -4.33 -3.07
C VAL A 31 20.46 -4.05 -1.69
N LYS A 32 20.32 -2.76 -1.36
CA LYS A 32 19.50 -2.36 -0.22
C LYS A 32 18.18 -3.09 -0.37
N PRO A 33 17.69 -3.82 0.65
CA PRO A 33 16.37 -4.41 0.62
C PRO A 33 15.40 -3.35 0.08
N GLY A 34 14.56 -3.70 -0.87
CA GLY A 34 13.67 -2.74 -1.52
C GLY A 34 12.90 -1.98 -0.45
N ARG A 35 12.92 -0.64 -0.51
CA ARG A 35 12.26 0.27 0.44
C ARG A 35 10.76 0.03 0.56
N PHE A 36 10.18 -0.75 -0.35
CA PHE A 36 8.75 -1.03 -0.44
C PHE A 36 8.51 -2.52 -0.52
N LEU A 37 7.43 -2.98 0.13
CA LEU A 37 6.93 -4.34 -0.06
C LEU A 37 5.88 -4.35 -1.16
N TYR A 38 5.88 -5.44 -1.93
CA TYR A 38 4.97 -5.65 -3.04
C TYR A 38 4.19 -6.95 -2.87
N ASP A 39 2.92 -6.91 -3.28
CA ASP A 39 2.09 -8.10 -3.47
C ASP A 39 1.51 -8.05 -4.89
N HIS A 40 1.64 -9.13 -5.69
CA HIS A 40 1.17 -9.18 -7.09
C HIS A 40 1.52 -7.92 -7.92
N GLY A 41 2.70 -7.34 -7.68
CA GLY A 41 3.18 -6.14 -8.36
C GLY A 41 2.68 -4.80 -7.80
N GLY A 42 1.69 -4.79 -6.92
CA GLY A 42 1.21 -3.58 -6.23
C GLY A 42 1.98 -3.31 -4.95
N ILE A 43 2.17 -2.03 -4.59
CA ILE A 43 2.86 -1.65 -3.34
C ILE A 43 1.90 -1.89 -2.16
N VAL A 44 2.35 -2.63 -1.14
CA VAL A 44 1.52 -2.93 0.04
C VAL A 44 2.10 -2.39 1.35
N ARG A 45 3.32 -1.87 1.34
CA ARG A 45 3.96 -1.26 2.52
C ARG A 45 5.09 -0.34 2.08
N GLY A 46 5.29 0.76 2.80
CA GLY A 46 6.42 1.66 2.63
C GLY A 46 7.65 1.22 3.41
N ASP A 47 8.50 2.18 3.75
CA ASP A 47 9.79 1.98 4.43
C ASP A 47 9.60 1.44 5.87
N GLU A 48 9.97 0.19 6.08
CA GLU A 48 9.83 -0.51 7.36
C GLU A 48 10.79 0.01 8.46
N GLU A 49 11.71 0.91 8.14
CA GLU A 49 12.57 1.56 9.12
C GLU A 49 11.94 2.85 9.70
N LYS A 50 10.84 3.35 9.09
CA LYS A 50 10.22 4.61 9.48
C LYS A 50 8.91 4.41 10.23
N ARG A 51 8.80 5.03 11.41
CA ARG A 51 7.54 5.05 12.18
C ARG A 51 6.50 5.99 11.54
N GLU A 52 6.14 5.67 10.30
CA GLU A 52 5.20 6.40 9.48
C GLU A 52 4.06 5.47 9.08
N ILE A 53 2.84 5.96 9.18
CA ILE A 53 1.62 5.24 8.78
C ILE A 53 0.87 6.13 7.79
N ALA A 54 0.49 5.59 6.62
CA ALA A 54 -0.48 6.22 5.75
C ALA A 54 -1.87 5.71 6.10
N LEU A 55 -2.74 6.63 6.54
CA LEU A 55 -4.17 6.33 6.67
C LEU A 55 -4.83 6.49 5.31
N ILE A 56 -5.58 5.48 4.89
CA ILE A 56 -6.38 5.56 3.68
C ILE A 56 -7.83 5.20 3.96
N PHE A 57 -8.73 5.88 3.26
CA PHE A 57 -10.16 5.67 3.36
C PHE A 57 -10.73 5.40 1.97
N THR A 58 -11.39 4.26 1.80
CA THR A 58 -12.14 3.95 0.58
C THR A 58 -13.61 4.31 0.74
N GLY A 59 -14.27 4.64 -0.37
CA GLY A 59 -15.70 4.97 -0.36
C GLY A 59 -16.38 4.70 -1.70
N HIS A 60 -17.52 4.02 -1.62
CA HIS A 60 -18.39 3.70 -2.76
C HIS A 60 -19.86 4.08 -2.45
N GLU A 61 -20.54 3.31 -1.61
CA GLU A 61 -21.96 3.53 -1.33
C GLU A 61 -22.22 4.48 -0.15
N PHE A 62 -21.42 4.38 0.90
CA PHE A 62 -21.66 5.00 2.19
C PHE A 62 -20.62 6.06 2.53
N ALA A 63 -21.05 7.10 3.22
CA ALA A 63 -20.22 8.23 3.66
C ALA A 63 -20.52 8.66 5.11
N ASP A 64 -21.24 7.81 5.87
CA ASP A 64 -21.78 8.14 7.19
C ASP A 64 -20.71 8.45 8.26
N GLY A 65 -19.47 7.99 8.06
CA GLY A 65 -18.31 8.32 8.89
C GLY A 65 -17.58 9.61 8.50
N GLY A 66 -17.81 10.12 7.29
CA GLY A 66 -16.96 11.15 6.67
C GLY A 66 -16.77 12.41 7.50
N THR A 67 -17.84 12.99 8.05
CA THR A 67 -17.77 14.19 8.89
C THR A 67 -16.98 13.97 10.17
N LEU A 68 -17.17 12.81 10.82
CA LEU A 68 -16.45 12.46 12.04
C LEU A 68 -14.97 12.22 11.74
N ILE A 69 -14.65 11.43 10.71
CA ILE A 69 -13.28 11.15 10.27
C ILE A 69 -12.56 12.47 9.97
N ARG A 70 -13.13 13.34 9.13
CA ARG A 70 -12.56 14.67 8.82
C ARG A 70 -12.28 15.48 10.08
N SER A 71 -13.22 15.52 11.03
CA SER A 71 -13.08 16.24 12.31
C SER A 71 -11.91 15.67 13.15
N ILE A 72 -11.76 14.35 13.21
CA ILE A 72 -10.68 13.68 13.94
C ILE A 72 -9.33 14.04 13.30
N LEU A 73 -9.19 13.86 11.98
CA LEU A 73 -7.95 14.14 11.26
C LEU A 73 -7.52 15.61 11.42
N LYS A 74 -8.46 16.54 11.32
CA LYS A 74 -8.19 17.97 11.53
C LYS A 74 -7.68 18.27 12.94
N ARG A 75 -8.30 17.71 13.98
CA ARG A 75 -7.89 17.85 15.38
C ARG A 75 -6.49 17.31 15.62
N LYS A 76 -6.16 16.20 14.99
CA LYS A 76 -4.87 15.53 15.10
C LYS A 76 -3.80 16.07 14.14
N ARG A 77 -4.17 16.99 13.23
CA ARG A 77 -3.30 17.48 12.15
C ARG A 77 -2.70 16.33 11.33
N ALA A 78 -3.46 15.25 11.17
CA ALA A 78 -3.06 14.06 10.43
C ALA A 78 -3.49 14.19 8.96
N ARG A 79 -2.58 13.96 8.02
CA ARG A 79 -2.90 13.79 6.59
C ARG A 79 -3.37 12.36 6.35
N ALA A 80 -4.27 12.20 5.39
CA ALA A 80 -4.79 10.90 4.97
C ALA A 80 -5.02 10.88 3.45
N GLY A 81 -5.18 9.68 2.88
CA GLY A 81 -5.63 9.47 1.51
C GLY A 81 -7.10 9.04 1.47
N PHE A 82 -7.85 9.59 0.54
CA PHE A 82 -9.24 9.24 0.31
C PHE A 82 -9.41 8.77 -1.13
N PHE A 83 -9.94 7.57 -1.30
CA PHE A 83 -10.06 6.91 -2.60
C PHE A 83 -11.52 6.59 -2.84
N PHE A 84 -12.12 7.33 -3.75
CA PHE A 84 -13.56 7.25 -3.98
C PHE A 84 -13.88 6.79 -5.40
N THR A 85 -14.94 6.02 -5.51
CA THR A 85 -15.48 5.65 -6.83
C THR A 85 -16.11 6.86 -7.52
N GLY A 86 -16.26 6.80 -8.85
CA GLY A 86 -17.03 7.79 -9.57
C GLY A 86 -18.47 7.88 -9.09
N ASP A 87 -19.08 6.73 -8.70
CA ASP A 87 -20.41 6.72 -8.08
C ASP A 87 -20.46 7.50 -6.76
N PHE A 88 -19.42 7.45 -5.94
CA PHE A 88 -19.31 8.25 -4.72
C PHE A 88 -19.22 9.76 -5.02
N TYR A 89 -18.36 10.14 -6.00
CA TYR A 89 -18.18 11.53 -6.43
C TYR A 89 -19.46 12.14 -7.00
N ARG A 90 -20.26 11.36 -7.74
CA ARG A 90 -21.51 11.83 -8.36
C ARG A 90 -22.65 12.06 -7.38
N LYS A 91 -22.57 11.57 -6.13
CA LYS A 91 -23.62 11.77 -5.12
C LYS A 91 -23.62 13.22 -4.62
N PRO A 92 -24.68 14.02 -4.83
CA PRO A 92 -24.73 15.41 -4.37
C PRO A 92 -24.52 15.55 -2.85
N ALA A 93 -24.99 14.56 -2.08
CA ALA A 93 -24.84 14.53 -0.61
C ALA A 93 -23.35 14.49 -0.17
N ASN A 94 -22.45 14.00 -1.00
CA ASN A 94 -21.03 13.87 -0.69
C ASN A 94 -20.23 15.13 -1.08
N THR A 95 -20.80 16.06 -1.85
CA THR A 95 -20.08 17.22 -2.42
C THR A 95 -19.36 18.05 -1.35
N SER A 96 -20.05 18.40 -0.28
CA SER A 96 -19.46 19.21 0.82
C SER A 96 -18.34 18.48 1.54
N LEU A 97 -18.49 17.17 1.73
CA LEU A 97 -17.45 16.33 2.34
C LEU A 97 -16.19 16.29 1.45
N ILE A 98 -16.35 15.99 0.15
CA ILE A 98 -15.24 15.89 -0.80
C ILE A 98 -14.46 17.21 -0.87
N LYS A 99 -15.18 18.33 -1.04
CA LYS A 99 -14.56 19.67 -1.05
C LYS A 99 -13.80 19.95 0.24
N GLY A 100 -14.42 19.66 1.39
CA GLY A 100 -13.77 19.88 2.67
C GLY A 100 -12.54 19.02 2.90
N LEU A 101 -12.51 17.78 2.44
CA LEU A 101 -11.33 16.91 2.50
C LEU A 101 -10.18 17.48 1.63
N SER A 102 -10.50 18.00 0.45
CA SER A 102 -9.53 18.67 -0.43
C SER A 102 -8.97 19.95 0.20
N GLU A 103 -9.86 20.80 0.76
CA GLU A 103 -9.49 22.05 1.45
C GLU A 103 -8.62 21.80 2.69
N ASP A 104 -8.83 20.70 3.40
CA ASP A 104 -8.01 20.30 4.55
C ASP A 104 -6.65 19.67 4.14
N GLY A 105 -6.35 19.59 2.82
CA GLY A 105 -5.07 19.13 2.28
C GLY A 105 -4.88 17.62 2.27
N HIS A 106 -5.96 16.85 2.31
CA HIS A 106 -5.92 15.40 2.16
C HIS A 106 -5.71 15.00 0.70
N TYR A 107 -5.10 13.85 0.48
CA TYR A 107 -4.97 13.26 -0.84
C TYR A 107 -6.31 12.66 -1.29
N LEU A 108 -6.76 12.99 -2.50
CA LEU A 108 -7.93 12.37 -3.11
C LEU A 108 -7.48 11.61 -4.36
N GLY A 109 -7.78 10.31 -4.42
CA GLY A 109 -7.37 9.42 -5.49
C GLY A 109 -8.52 8.58 -6.07
N PRO A 110 -8.27 7.89 -7.20
CA PRO A 110 -9.26 7.05 -7.85
C PRO A 110 -9.43 5.69 -7.14
N HIS A 111 -10.69 5.18 -7.19
CA HIS A 111 -11.06 3.85 -6.73
C HIS A 111 -12.00 3.15 -7.73
N SER A 112 -11.74 3.28 -9.07
CA SER A 112 -12.66 2.86 -10.13
C SER A 112 -13.88 3.78 -10.27
N ASP A 113 -14.53 3.77 -11.41
CA ASP A 113 -15.78 4.52 -11.59
C ASP A 113 -16.97 3.80 -10.94
N ARG A 114 -17.08 2.48 -11.18
CA ARG A 114 -18.23 1.66 -10.79
C ARG A 114 -17.94 0.51 -9.84
N HIS A 115 -16.77 0.52 -9.22
CA HIS A 115 -16.36 -0.52 -8.28
C HIS A 115 -16.36 -1.93 -8.91
N LEU A 116 -15.82 -2.06 -10.13
CA LEU A 116 -15.80 -3.33 -10.87
C LEU A 116 -14.83 -4.31 -10.20
N LEU A 117 -15.22 -5.59 -10.07
CA LEU A 117 -14.30 -6.65 -9.70
C LEU A 117 -13.45 -7.01 -10.92
N TYR A 118 -12.14 -6.80 -10.84
CA TYR A 118 -11.25 -6.98 -12.01
C TYR A 118 -10.77 -8.42 -12.19
N CYS A 119 -10.67 -9.19 -11.12
CA CYS A 119 -10.18 -10.58 -11.13
C CYS A 119 -11.15 -11.46 -10.36
N ALA A 120 -11.28 -12.74 -10.77
CA ALA A 120 -12.13 -13.70 -10.05
C ALA A 120 -11.58 -14.02 -8.64
N TRP A 121 -12.48 -14.24 -7.69
CA TRP A 121 -12.12 -14.57 -6.32
C TRP A 121 -11.41 -15.93 -6.21
N GLU A 122 -11.88 -16.91 -6.95
CA GLU A 122 -11.41 -18.29 -6.92
C GLU A 122 -10.11 -18.48 -7.72
N ASN A 123 -9.87 -17.60 -8.70
CA ASN A 123 -8.67 -17.63 -9.53
C ASN A 123 -8.24 -16.20 -9.87
N ARG A 124 -7.30 -15.67 -9.13
CA ARG A 124 -6.80 -14.29 -9.27
C ARG A 124 -6.25 -14.00 -10.67
N ASP A 125 -5.76 -15.00 -11.40
CA ASP A 125 -5.23 -14.83 -12.76
C ASP A 125 -6.35 -14.69 -13.82
N GLN A 126 -7.58 -15.07 -13.48
CA GLN A 126 -8.73 -14.93 -14.35
C GLN A 126 -9.26 -13.48 -14.29
N LEU A 127 -9.05 -12.76 -15.38
CA LEU A 127 -9.61 -11.42 -15.57
C LEU A 127 -11.13 -11.50 -15.79
N LEU A 128 -11.85 -10.59 -15.15
CA LEU A 128 -13.30 -10.38 -15.34
C LEU A 128 -13.62 -9.15 -16.18
N VAL A 129 -12.60 -8.40 -16.56
CA VAL A 129 -12.69 -7.22 -17.42
C VAL A 129 -11.64 -7.28 -18.51
N THR A 130 -11.93 -6.67 -19.63
CA THR A 130 -10.95 -6.39 -20.68
C THR A 130 -10.11 -5.16 -20.32
N LYS A 131 -8.98 -4.96 -21.01
CA LYS A 131 -8.16 -3.76 -20.85
C LYS A 131 -8.92 -2.48 -21.19
N ASP A 132 -9.78 -2.51 -22.21
CA ASP A 132 -10.57 -1.35 -22.61
C ASP A 132 -11.63 -1.00 -21.58
N GLU A 133 -12.28 -2.00 -20.97
CA GLU A 133 -13.23 -1.79 -19.86
C GLU A 133 -12.54 -1.20 -18.65
N PHE A 134 -11.39 -1.76 -18.22
CA PHE A 134 -10.57 -1.23 -17.14
C PHE A 134 -10.17 0.23 -17.42
N THR A 135 -9.60 0.50 -18.60
CA THR A 135 -9.15 1.83 -19.00
C THR A 135 -10.30 2.83 -18.98
N SER A 136 -11.44 2.45 -19.57
CA SER A 136 -12.62 3.31 -19.63
C SER A 136 -13.20 3.60 -18.24
N ASP A 137 -13.19 2.61 -17.36
CA ASP A 137 -13.67 2.75 -15.98
C ASP A 137 -12.77 3.73 -15.18
N ILE A 138 -11.46 3.56 -15.26
CA ILE A 138 -10.50 4.47 -14.60
C ILE A 138 -10.61 5.91 -15.13
N LEU A 139 -10.68 6.10 -16.45
CA LEU A 139 -10.76 7.44 -17.04
C LEU A 139 -12.07 8.15 -16.66
N ARG A 140 -13.20 7.44 -16.58
CA ARG A 140 -14.47 8.00 -16.09
C ARG A 140 -14.39 8.40 -14.61
N ASN A 141 -13.67 7.65 -13.78
CA ASN A 141 -13.46 8.07 -12.39
C ASN A 141 -12.71 9.42 -12.35
N TYR A 142 -11.64 9.60 -13.15
CA TYR A 142 -10.94 10.88 -13.23
C TYR A 142 -11.79 12.00 -13.82
N GLU A 143 -12.67 11.72 -14.78
CA GLU A 143 -13.63 12.71 -15.26
C GLU A 143 -14.51 13.26 -14.15
N THR A 144 -15.05 12.39 -13.29
CA THR A 144 -15.82 12.83 -12.11
C THR A 144 -14.98 13.55 -11.07
N MET A 145 -13.72 13.13 -10.85
CA MET A 145 -12.76 13.81 -9.98
C MET A 145 -12.42 15.21 -10.49
N GLY A 146 -12.38 15.40 -11.81
CA GLY A 146 -12.15 16.69 -12.47
C GLY A 146 -13.17 17.76 -12.09
N ALA A 147 -14.44 17.39 -11.81
CA ALA A 147 -15.47 18.31 -11.31
C ALA A 147 -15.13 18.89 -9.92
N PHE A 148 -14.19 18.28 -9.20
CA PHE A 148 -13.66 18.75 -7.91
C PHE A 148 -12.26 19.37 -8.03
N GLY A 149 -11.78 19.61 -9.27
CA GLY A 149 -10.45 20.19 -9.52
C GLY A 149 -9.29 19.21 -9.34
N ILE A 150 -9.56 17.90 -9.29
CA ILE A 150 -8.54 16.87 -9.10
C ILE A 150 -8.12 16.36 -10.48
N ALA A 151 -6.94 16.80 -10.94
CA ALA A 151 -6.35 16.32 -12.18
C ALA A 151 -5.63 14.97 -11.98
N LYS A 152 -5.64 14.13 -13.00
CA LYS A 152 -5.02 12.80 -12.98
C LYS A 152 -3.53 12.85 -12.64
N GLU A 153 -2.84 13.87 -13.16
CA GLU A 153 -1.40 14.09 -12.96
C GLU A 153 -1.06 14.35 -11.49
N ASN A 154 -2.00 14.90 -10.72
CA ASN A 154 -1.85 15.20 -9.29
C ASN A 154 -2.35 14.06 -8.38
N ALA A 155 -2.98 13.05 -8.96
CA ALA A 155 -3.59 11.93 -8.23
C ALA A 155 -3.19 10.56 -8.83
N PRO A 156 -1.89 10.25 -9.00
CA PRO A 156 -1.45 9.03 -9.68
C PRO A 156 -1.60 7.76 -8.87
N TYR A 157 -1.85 7.83 -7.56
CA TYR A 157 -1.99 6.65 -6.70
C TYR A 157 -3.39 6.08 -6.80
N PHE A 158 -3.48 4.80 -7.11
CA PHE A 158 -4.73 4.06 -7.36
C PHE A 158 -4.83 2.85 -6.44
N ILE A 159 -5.95 2.72 -5.74
CA ILE A 159 -6.31 1.50 -5.02
C ILE A 159 -7.46 0.80 -5.77
N PRO A 160 -7.31 -0.50 -6.13
CA PRO A 160 -8.34 -1.21 -6.88
C PRO A 160 -9.57 -1.52 -6.02
N PRO A 161 -10.76 -1.62 -6.63
CA PRO A 161 -11.96 -2.11 -5.96
C PRO A 161 -11.73 -3.45 -5.27
N TYR A 162 -12.38 -3.64 -4.12
CA TYR A 162 -12.24 -4.84 -3.29
C TYR A 162 -10.80 -5.13 -2.82
N GLU A 163 -9.87 -4.19 -3.07
CA GLU A 163 -8.44 -4.37 -2.79
C GLU A 163 -7.88 -5.66 -3.45
N TRP A 164 -8.52 -6.06 -4.59
CA TRP A 164 -8.27 -7.32 -5.29
C TRP A 164 -7.84 -7.08 -6.74
N TYR A 165 -6.67 -7.60 -7.11
CA TYR A 165 -6.02 -7.35 -8.39
C TYR A 165 -4.94 -8.40 -8.66
N ASN A 166 -4.40 -8.43 -9.88
CA ASN A 166 -3.24 -9.23 -10.28
C ASN A 166 -2.20 -8.38 -11.00
N GLU A 167 -1.07 -9.00 -11.40
CA GLU A 167 0.01 -8.30 -12.09
C GLU A 167 -0.43 -7.69 -13.43
N THR A 168 -1.40 -8.28 -14.12
CA THR A 168 -1.94 -7.73 -15.38
C THR A 168 -2.64 -6.38 -15.12
N ILE A 169 -3.45 -6.29 -14.07
CA ILE A 169 -4.11 -5.03 -13.66
C ILE A 169 -3.09 -3.98 -13.25
N VAL A 170 -2.01 -4.37 -12.54
CA VAL A 170 -0.89 -3.47 -12.22
C VAL A 170 -0.23 -2.94 -13.50
N GLY A 171 0.00 -3.82 -14.48
CA GLY A 171 0.55 -3.43 -15.78
C GLY A 171 -0.32 -2.42 -16.51
N TRP A 172 -1.63 -2.64 -16.57
CA TRP A 172 -2.57 -1.70 -17.19
C TRP A 172 -2.65 -0.36 -16.46
N ALA A 173 -2.64 -0.38 -15.13
CA ALA A 173 -2.57 0.85 -14.32
C ALA A 173 -1.29 1.65 -14.63
N LYS A 174 -0.14 0.97 -14.71
CA LYS A 174 1.15 1.58 -15.06
C LYS A 174 1.14 2.21 -16.45
N GLU A 175 0.54 1.56 -17.45
CA GLU A 175 0.39 2.13 -18.81
C GLU A 175 -0.45 3.42 -18.82
N LEU A 176 -1.38 3.56 -17.88
CA LEU A 176 -2.15 4.80 -17.66
C LEU A 176 -1.37 5.83 -16.82
N GLY A 177 -0.12 5.56 -16.44
CA GLY A 177 0.69 6.43 -15.58
C GLY A 177 0.29 6.38 -14.11
N LEU A 178 -0.41 5.31 -13.68
CA LEU A 178 -0.85 5.14 -12.30
C LEU A 178 0.08 4.21 -11.53
N VAL A 179 0.10 4.41 -10.23
CA VAL A 179 0.78 3.55 -9.25
C VAL A 179 -0.28 2.80 -8.47
N LEU A 180 -0.43 1.53 -8.78
CA LEU A 180 -1.31 0.67 -8.00
C LEU A 180 -0.65 0.34 -6.67
N PHE A 181 -1.38 0.58 -5.60
CA PHE A 181 -1.02 0.20 -4.25
C PHE A 181 -2.20 -0.47 -3.54
N ASN A 182 -1.95 -1.09 -2.41
CA ASN A 182 -2.98 -1.68 -1.57
C ASN A 182 -2.65 -1.45 -0.10
N PHE A 183 -3.57 -1.79 0.80
CA PHE A 183 -3.31 -1.74 2.24
C PHE A 183 -2.27 -2.80 2.64
N SER A 184 -1.59 -2.56 3.76
CA SER A 184 -0.64 -3.52 4.32
C SER A 184 -1.41 -4.67 4.98
N PRO A 185 -1.13 -5.93 4.64
CA PRO A 185 -1.77 -7.09 5.26
C PRO A 185 -1.34 -7.27 6.72
N GLY A 186 -2.13 -8.03 7.48
CA GLY A 186 -1.79 -8.44 8.86
C GLY A 186 -2.72 -7.88 9.93
N THR A 187 -3.45 -6.79 9.65
CA THR A 187 -4.51 -6.29 10.53
C THR A 187 -5.90 -6.63 9.97
N LEU A 188 -6.93 -6.36 10.77
CA LEU A 188 -8.33 -6.52 10.35
C LEU A 188 -8.98 -5.17 10.00
N SER A 189 -8.21 -4.11 9.78
CA SER A 189 -8.74 -2.75 9.60
C SER A 189 -9.68 -2.65 8.40
N ASN A 190 -9.37 -3.36 7.32
CA ASN A 190 -10.19 -3.44 6.12
C ASN A 190 -11.51 -4.21 6.29
N ALA A 191 -11.70 -4.95 7.39
CA ALA A 191 -12.93 -5.70 7.64
C ALA A 191 -14.02 -4.84 8.32
N ASP A 192 -13.80 -3.54 8.46
CA ASP A 192 -14.71 -2.59 9.10
C ASP A 192 -16.01 -2.35 8.31
N TYR A 193 -16.11 -2.84 7.06
CA TYR A 193 -17.34 -2.83 6.26
C TYR A 193 -18.30 -3.98 6.60
N THR A 194 -17.81 -5.05 7.22
CA THR A 194 -18.59 -6.28 7.43
C THR A 194 -19.75 -6.06 8.40
N THR A 195 -20.91 -6.69 8.12
CA THR A 195 -22.13 -6.63 8.95
C THR A 195 -22.27 -7.86 9.84
N PRO A 196 -23.04 -7.81 10.93
CA PRO A 196 -23.16 -8.92 11.89
C PRO A 196 -23.67 -10.24 11.33
N ASP A 197 -24.39 -10.21 10.20
CA ASP A 197 -24.89 -11.40 9.49
C ASP A 197 -23.83 -12.07 8.60
N MET A 198 -22.72 -11.41 8.32
CA MET A 198 -21.63 -11.98 7.53
C MET A 198 -20.76 -12.93 8.37
N SER A 199 -20.37 -14.06 7.81
CA SER A 199 -19.52 -15.06 8.47
C SER A 199 -18.12 -14.53 8.84
N ASN A 200 -17.65 -13.55 8.09
CA ASN A 200 -16.36 -12.85 8.31
C ASN A 200 -16.49 -11.57 9.13
N TYR A 201 -17.62 -11.32 9.78
CA TYR A 201 -17.82 -10.13 10.62
C TYR A 201 -16.72 -9.98 11.68
N ARG A 202 -16.26 -8.73 11.84
CA ARG A 202 -15.30 -8.34 12.87
C ARG A 202 -15.82 -7.10 13.61
N SER A 203 -15.97 -7.20 14.92
CA SER A 203 -16.37 -6.08 15.75
C SER A 203 -15.28 -4.98 15.76
N SER A 204 -15.68 -3.73 15.99
CA SER A 204 -14.76 -2.61 16.08
C SER A 204 -13.70 -2.78 17.17
N VAL A 205 -14.05 -3.45 18.28
CA VAL A 205 -13.09 -3.82 19.33
C VAL A 205 -12.06 -4.83 18.80
N ARG A 206 -12.49 -5.84 18.04
CA ARG A 206 -11.59 -6.85 17.46
C ARG A 206 -10.67 -6.23 16.40
N ILE A 207 -11.20 -5.33 15.59
CA ILE A 207 -10.41 -4.59 14.59
C ILE A 207 -9.34 -3.73 15.30
N TYR A 208 -9.73 -2.93 16.29
CA TYR A 208 -8.80 -2.14 17.10
C TYR A 208 -7.69 -3.01 17.69
N GLN A 209 -8.08 -4.11 18.35
CA GLN A 209 -7.13 -5.00 18.98
C GLN A 209 -6.17 -5.63 17.98
N SER A 210 -6.65 -5.98 16.76
CA SER A 210 -5.78 -6.55 15.71
C SER A 210 -4.66 -5.60 15.28
N VAL A 211 -4.93 -4.30 15.22
CA VAL A 211 -3.92 -3.29 14.88
C VAL A 211 -2.86 -3.21 15.99
N ILE A 212 -3.31 -3.20 17.25
CA ILE A 212 -2.41 -3.13 18.41
C ILE A 212 -1.59 -4.41 18.60
N ASP A 213 -2.19 -5.57 18.32
CA ASP A 213 -1.50 -6.86 18.43
C ASP A 213 -0.46 -6.99 17.31
N PHE A 214 -0.80 -6.61 16.08
CA PHE A 214 0.14 -6.60 14.96
C PHE A 214 1.34 -5.70 15.26
N GLU A 215 1.10 -4.49 15.77
CA GLU A 215 2.16 -3.56 16.14
C GLU A 215 3.16 -4.15 17.13
N LYS A 216 2.68 -5.00 18.05
CA LYS A 216 3.53 -5.65 19.06
C LYS A 216 4.28 -6.88 18.57
N THR A 217 3.75 -7.57 17.57
CA THR A 217 4.21 -8.91 17.17
C THR A 217 4.98 -8.93 15.85
N ASP A 218 4.73 -7.97 14.96
CA ASP A 218 5.44 -7.86 13.69
C ASP A 218 6.86 -7.32 13.93
N PRO A 219 7.92 -7.88 13.31
CA PRO A 219 9.30 -7.44 13.50
C PRO A 219 9.53 -5.96 13.17
N HIS A 220 8.78 -5.42 12.23
CA HIS A 220 8.83 -4.00 11.80
C HIS A 220 7.66 -3.20 12.37
N SER A 221 6.84 -3.81 13.23
CA SER A 221 5.67 -3.18 13.85
C SER A 221 4.72 -2.58 12.78
N LEU A 222 4.30 -1.33 12.89
CA LEU A 222 3.51 -0.63 11.87
C LEU A 222 4.36 0.38 11.07
N ASN A 223 5.66 0.20 10.99
CA ASN A 223 6.52 1.08 10.20
C ASN A 223 6.19 0.95 8.71
N GLY A 224 6.03 2.08 8.02
CA GLY A 224 5.66 2.12 6.61
C GLY A 224 4.26 1.57 6.28
N PHE A 225 3.40 1.36 7.27
CA PHE A 225 2.12 0.67 7.12
C PHE A 225 1.07 1.53 6.40
N ILE A 226 0.30 0.91 5.52
CA ILE A 226 -0.86 1.51 4.86
C ILE A 226 -2.11 0.94 5.54
N LEU A 227 -2.77 1.77 6.37
CA LEU A 227 -3.91 1.37 7.17
C LEU A 227 -5.22 1.79 6.49
N LEU A 228 -5.99 0.82 6.01
CA LEU A 228 -7.25 1.05 5.32
C LEU A 228 -8.44 0.98 6.28
N VAL A 229 -9.35 1.94 6.14
CA VAL A 229 -10.67 2.01 6.79
C VAL A 229 -11.68 2.51 5.76
N HIS A 230 -12.95 2.12 5.85
CA HIS A 230 -14.01 2.67 4.98
C HIS A 230 -14.55 4.00 5.54
N ILE A 231 -14.81 4.97 4.65
CA ILE A 231 -15.37 6.28 5.04
C ILE A 231 -16.80 6.20 5.54
N GLY A 232 -17.48 5.14 5.19
CA GLY A 232 -18.84 4.83 5.61
C GLY A 232 -19.12 3.35 5.38
N THR A 233 -20.12 2.82 6.09
CA THR A 233 -20.43 1.39 6.07
C THR A 233 -21.93 1.16 6.12
N HIS A 234 -22.36 -0.05 5.73
CA HIS A 234 -23.79 -0.40 5.67
C HIS A 234 -24.52 -0.06 6.98
N PRO A 235 -25.78 0.43 6.94
CA PRO A 235 -26.56 0.78 8.15
C PRO A 235 -26.67 -0.34 9.17
N ASP A 236 -26.76 -1.59 8.73
CA ASP A 236 -26.86 -2.76 9.62
C ASP A 236 -25.59 -3.00 10.46
N ARG A 237 -24.46 -2.45 10.02
CA ARG A 237 -23.29 -2.34 10.89
C ARG A 237 -23.46 -1.18 11.85
N THR A 238 -24.06 -1.41 13.01
CA THR A 238 -24.22 -0.40 14.05
C THR A 238 -22.94 -0.12 14.83
N ASP A 239 -22.04 -1.10 14.89
CA ASP A 239 -20.69 -1.01 15.49
C ASP A 239 -19.70 -0.42 14.48
N LYS A 240 -19.71 0.90 14.34
CA LYS A 240 -18.92 1.65 13.35
C LYS A 240 -17.48 1.87 13.82
N PHE A 241 -16.52 1.27 13.11
CA PHE A 241 -15.10 1.36 13.49
C PHE A 241 -14.54 2.80 13.48
N TYR A 242 -14.98 3.65 12.58
CA TYR A 242 -14.57 5.06 12.53
C TYR A 242 -14.87 5.84 13.83
N ARG A 243 -15.78 5.36 14.70
CA ARG A 243 -16.02 5.94 16.04
C ARG A 243 -14.88 5.67 17.01
N ARG A 244 -14.05 4.66 16.75
CA ARG A 244 -12.85 4.34 17.53
C ARG A 244 -11.56 4.91 16.93
N LEU A 245 -11.67 5.63 15.80
CA LEU A 245 -10.52 6.15 15.07
C LEU A 245 -9.68 7.10 15.95
N ASP A 246 -10.32 8.02 16.69
CA ASP A 246 -9.61 8.95 17.56
C ASP A 246 -8.79 8.24 18.65
N GLU A 247 -9.37 7.22 19.27
CA GLU A 247 -8.71 6.36 20.26
C GLU A 247 -7.49 5.65 19.63
N LEU A 248 -7.67 5.05 18.45
CA LEU A 248 -6.60 4.35 17.75
C LEU A 248 -5.44 5.30 17.38
N LEU A 249 -5.75 6.45 16.78
CA LEU A 249 -4.72 7.41 16.38
C LEU A 249 -3.98 7.96 17.60
N THR A 250 -4.68 8.23 18.70
CA THR A 250 -4.05 8.68 19.96
C THR A 250 -3.07 7.64 20.49
N GLU A 251 -3.44 6.37 20.50
CA GLU A 251 -2.57 5.30 20.97
C GLU A 251 -1.35 5.11 20.06
N LEU A 252 -1.53 5.18 18.74
CA LEU A 252 -0.42 5.06 17.79
C LEU A 252 0.53 6.27 17.86
N GLU A 253 0.01 7.49 18.03
CA GLU A 253 0.85 8.68 18.30
C GLU A 253 1.67 8.52 19.58
N ARG A 254 1.04 8.01 20.65
CA ARG A 254 1.73 7.73 21.94
C ARG A 254 2.86 6.70 21.78
N ARG A 255 2.74 5.78 20.81
CA ARG A 255 3.78 4.81 20.43
C ARG A 255 4.84 5.39 19.50
N GLY A 256 4.72 6.66 19.11
CA GLY A 256 5.70 7.38 18.30
C GLY A 256 5.47 7.30 16.81
N TYR A 257 4.28 6.89 16.33
CA TYR A 257 3.95 6.91 14.92
C TYR A 257 3.53 8.31 14.47
N ARG A 258 3.88 8.64 13.23
CA ARG A 258 3.41 9.83 12.52
C ARG A 258 2.45 9.41 11.41
N PHE A 259 1.36 10.15 11.27
CA PHE A 259 0.43 9.94 10.16
C PHE A 259 0.80 10.87 9.00
N ILE A 260 1.12 10.27 7.85
CA ILE A 260 1.54 10.99 6.64
C ILE A 260 0.61 10.68 5.47
N GLY A 261 0.64 11.52 4.43
CA GLY A 261 -0.10 11.25 3.20
C GLY A 261 0.46 10.04 2.47
N ILE A 262 -0.38 9.35 1.71
CA ILE A 262 0.06 8.25 0.85
C ILE A 262 1.07 8.71 -0.20
N ASP A 263 0.91 9.93 -0.70
CA ASP A 263 1.82 10.60 -1.62
C ASP A 263 3.21 10.85 -1.00
N ASP A 264 3.27 11.14 0.31
CA ASP A 264 4.53 11.25 1.04
C ASP A 264 5.15 9.87 1.32
N LEU A 265 4.34 8.88 1.70
CA LEU A 265 4.81 7.52 1.97
C LEU A 265 5.44 6.89 0.72
N LEU A 266 4.83 7.11 -0.45
CA LEU A 266 5.21 6.47 -1.71
C LEU A 266 6.04 7.36 -2.66
N LYS A 267 6.45 8.57 -2.24
CA LYS A 267 7.15 9.54 -3.12
C LYS A 267 8.46 9.04 -3.72
N ASP A 268 9.21 8.25 -2.97
CA ASP A 268 10.55 7.77 -3.37
C ASP A 268 10.50 6.35 -3.97
N ARG A 269 9.36 5.94 -4.53
CA ARG A 269 9.26 4.68 -5.25
C ARG A 269 10.17 4.65 -6.47
N PRO A 270 10.70 3.49 -6.86
CA PRO A 270 11.56 3.35 -8.03
C PRO A 270 10.83 3.67 -9.34
#